data_99d60b4c4f81be8ca09904e0efc831f6
#
_entry.id   99d60b4c4f81be8ca09904e0efc831f6
#
_cell.length_a   1.000
_cell.length_b   1.000
_cell.length_c   1.000
_cell.angle_alpha   90.00
_cell.angle_beta   90.00
_cell.angle_gamma   90.00
#
_symmetry.space_group_name_H-M   'P 1'
#
loop_
_entity.id
_entity.type
_entity.pdbx_description
1 polymer ?
#
loop_
_entity_poly.entity_id
_entity_poly.type
_entity_poly.pdbx_seq_one_letter_code
_entity_poly.pdbx_strand_id
1 'polypeptide(L)'
;MRHRLLGGVQVRSACALACRLTRSGARRLPVSLAAEGGAGYRDKFFVKVYAAAFYVDYTLGIDTEQWKQKIGIESFDSNSVFDSIFKAPVVKSLSIILVRDVDGKTFVNALNDVIARQIKNPNAEEESSLSTFQNTFLGRNLKQGTSIYLTWLEPSRMLISISENQDPSQVDAEIKSATVNYALYDGFFGNSPVSPSLRSSTAQLLEALLTK
;
A
#
# COMPACT_ATOMS: atom_id res chain seq x y z
N MET A 1 -2.36 31.37 9.62
CA MET A 1 -1.52 30.21 9.99
C MET A 1 -1.19 29.44 8.73
N ARG A 2 0.09 29.36 8.36
CA ARG A 2 0.53 28.77 7.09
C ARG A 2 0.67 27.26 7.25
N HIS A 3 -0.18 26.46 6.60
CA HIS A 3 0.02 25.04 6.45
C HIS A 3 1.25 24.82 5.55
N ARG A 4 2.35 24.35 6.13
CA ARG A 4 3.51 23.87 5.38
C ARG A 4 3.13 22.56 4.70
N LEU A 5 3.13 22.58 3.39
CA LEU A 5 3.07 21.39 2.52
C LEU A 5 4.34 20.56 2.72
N LEU A 6 4.26 19.49 3.48
CA LEU A 6 5.33 18.48 3.64
C LEU A 6 5.38 17.47 2.45
N GLY A 7 4.75 17.81 1.32
CA GLY A 7 4.44 16.85 0.27
C GLY A 7 5.47 16.67 -0.87
N GLY A 8 6.53 17.47 -0.94
CA GLY A 8 7.33 17.51 -2.17
C GLY A 8 8.50 16.53 -2.28
N VAL A 9 9.06 16.06 -1.19
CA VAL A 9 10.33 15.30 -1.19
C VAL A 9 10.13 13.78 -1.13
N GLN A 10 9.06 13.30 -0.51
CA GLN A 10 8.82 11.87 -0.28
C GLN A 10 8.33 11.08 -1.50
N VAL A 11 7.68 11.76 -2.45
CA VAL A 11 7.08 11.13 -3.64
C VAL A 11 8.11 10.47 -4.56
N ARG A 12 9.35 10.92 -4.54
CA ARG A 12 10.40 10.45 -5.46
C ARG A 12 11.00 9.10 -5.10
N SER A 13 11.00 8.72 -3.83
CA SER A 13 11.79 7.59 -3.32
C SER A 13 11.16 6.20 -3.53
N ALA A 14 9.90 5.98 -3.12
CA ALA A 14 9.25 4.66 -3.26
C ALA A 14 9.17 4.22 -4.71
N CYS A 15 8.89 5.18 -5.53
CA CYS A 15 8.85 5.03 -6.96
C CYS A 15 10.24 4.80 -7.57
N ALA A 16 11.33 5.37 -7.01
CA ALA A 16 12.68 5.18 -7.52
C ALA A 16 13.17 3.73 -7.37
N LEU A 17 12.77 3.03 -6.30
CA LEU A 17 13.12 1.62 -6.12
C LEU A 17 12.38 0.73 -7.12
N ALA A 18 11.06 0.89 -7.25
CA ALA A 18 10.30 0.16 -8.25
C ALA A 18 10.84 0.39 -9.68
N CYS A 19 11.27 1.63 -10.00
CA CYS A 19 11.91 1.95 -11.28
C CYS A 19 13.30 1.34 -11.48
N ARG A 20 14.13 1.32 -10.44
CA ARG A 20 15.45 0.67 -10.54
C ARG A 20 15.30 -0.83 -10.79
N LEU A 21 14.28 -1.45 -10.21
CA LEU A 21 13.99 -2.87 -10.37
C LEU A 21 13.34 -3.23 -11.72
N THR A 22 12.57 -2.30 -12.31
CA THR A 22 11.85 -2.54 -13.58
C THR A 22 12.54 -1.97 -14.83
N ARG A 23 13.65 -1.24 -14.69
CA ARG A 23 14.36 -0.53 -15.78
C ARG A 23 13.49 0.43 -16.61
N SER A 24 12.34 0.83 -16.11
CA SER A 24 11.41 1.70 -16.83
C SER A 24 11.54 3.15 -16.38
N GLY A 25 11.77 4.05 -17.32
CA GLY A 25 11.81 5.51 -17.12
C GLY A 25 10.43 6.17 -17.00
N ALA A 26 9.47 5.48 -16.41
CA ALA A 26 8.07 5.86 -16.39
C ALA A 26 7.77 7.14 -15.59
N ARG A 27 6.92 8.00 -16.14
CA ARG A 27 6.33 9.16 -15.43
C ARG A 27 5.25 8.66 -14.49
N ARG A 28 5.18 9.24 -13.30
CA ARG A 28 4.37 8.76 -12.18
C ARG A 28 3.46 9.86 -11.68
N LEU A 29 2.19 9.49 -11.44
CA LEU A 29 1.26 10.34 -10.72
C LEU A 29 1.03 9.74 -9.32
N PRO A 30 1.17 10.52 -8.23
CA PRO A 30 0.66 10.12 -6.94
C PRO A 30 -0.85 10.02 -7.03
N VAL A 31 -1.41 8.87 -6.74
CA VAL A 31 -2.87 8.67 -6.77
C VAL A 31 -3.50 9.16 -5.49
N SER A 32 -2.76 9.28 -4.39
CA SER A 32 -3.31 9.86 -3.17
C SER A 32 -2.23 10.21 -2.15
N LEU A 33 -2.41 11.32 -1.49
CA LEU A 33 -1.73 11.68 -0.25
C LEU A 33 -2.73 11.47 0.87
N ALA A 34 -2.49 10.47 1.71
CA ALA A 34 -3.49 10.11 2.66
C ALA A 34 -3.08 10.33 4.10
N ALA A 35 -4.06 10.54 4.77
CA ALA A 35 -4.37 10.58 6.14
C ALA A 35 -4.02 9.31 6.93
N GLU A 36 -3.80 9.51 8.08
CA GLU A 36 -3.65 8.86 9.35
C GLU A 36 -4.53 7.64 9.56
N GLY A 37 -3.93 6.45 9.60
CA GLY A 37 -4.60 5.25 10.05
C GLY A 37 -4.11 4.85 11.43
N GLY A 38 -5.00 4.82 12.42
CA GLY A 38 -4.76 4.11 13.65
C GLY A 38 -4.91 2.62 13.38
N ALA A 39 -3.91 1.79 13.69
CA ALA A 39 -4.15 0.37 13.89
C ALA A 39 -5.21 0.27 14.99
N GLY A 40 -6.35 -0.36 14.66
CA GLY A 40 -7.47 -0.46 15.59
C GLY A 40 -7.09 -1.24 16.84
N TYR A 41 -6.62 -0.55 17.84
CA TYR A 41 -6.72 -1.00 19.22
C TYR A 41 -7.92 -0.27 19.82
N ARG A 42 -8.85 -1.02 20.32
CA ARG A 42 -9.97 -0.56 21.11
C ARG A 42 -9.43 0.17 22.33
N ASP A 43 -9.20 1.46 22.22
CA ASP A 43 -9.33 2.33 23.39
C ASP A 43 -9.26 3.82 22.99
N LYS A 44 -10.06 4.58 23.62
CA LYS A 44 -10.48 5.97 23.70
C LYS A 44 -9.50 7.10 23.30
N PHE A 45 -8.36 6.82 22.68
CA PHE A 45 -7.43 7.82 22.16
C PHE A 45 -7.03 7.48 20.73
N PHE A 46 -7.47 8.29 19.77
CA PHE A 46 -7.02 8.24 18.36
C PHE A 46 -5.55 8.69 18.29
N VAL A 47 -4.63 7.77 18.56
CA VAL A 47 -3.21 8.06 18.41
C VAL A 47 -2.78 7.70 17.00
N LYS A 48 -2.38 8.70 16.23
CA LYS A 48 -1.80 8.53 14.90
C LYS A 48 -0.52 7.72 15.00
N VAL A 49 -0.41 6.65 14.22
CA VAL A 49 0.75 5.76 14.21
C VAL A 49 1.56 5.92 12.94
N TYR A 50 0.89 6.19 11.81
CA TYR A 50 1.55 6.35 10.51
C TYR A 50 0.79 7.33 9.60
N ALA A 51 1.49 7.85 8.60
CA ALA A 51 0.93 8.43 7.40
C ALA A 51 1.11 7.43 6.25
N ALA A 52 0.16 7.36 5.33
CA ALA A 52 0.25 6.45 4.19
C ALA A 52 -0.06 7.16 2.87
N ALA A 53 0.60 6.71 1.80
CA ALA A 53 0.36 7.18 0.44
C ALA A 53 0.37 6.00 -0.53
N PHE A 54 -0.56 6.00 -1.48
CA PHE A 54 -0.67 4.97 -2.50
C PHE A 54 -0.26 5.52 -3.86
N TYR A 55 0.49 4.72 -4.61
CA TYR A 55 1.02 5.07 -5.92
C TYR A 55 0.71 3.95 -6.91
N VAL A 56 0.33 4.33 -8.12
CA VAL A 56 0.17 3.42 -9.26
C VAL A 56 1.02 3.94 -10.41
N ASP A 57 1.77 3.04 -11.07
CA ASP A 57 2.46 3.38 -12.30
C ASP A 57 1.45 3.42 -13.45
N TYR A 58 1.10 4.61 -13.81
CA TYR A 58 0.10 4.92 -14.84
C TYR A 58 0.62 4.69 -16.27
N THR A 59 1.94 4.68 -16.49
CA THR A 59 2.51 4.69 -17.84
C THR A 59 2.53 3.33 -18.52
N LEU A 60 2.29 2.24 -17.78
CA LEU A 60 2.40 0.87 -18.27
C LEU A 60 1.05 0.27 -18.73
N GLY A 61 0.04 1.07 -19.04
CA GLY A 61 -1.13 0.59 -19.76
C GLY A 61 -2.44 0.51 -18.98
N ILE A 62 -2.67 1.42 -18.04
CA ILE A 62 -4.05 1.75 -17.69
C ILE A 62 -4.63 2.52 -18.88
N ASP A 63 -5.27 1.80 -19.78
CA ASP A 63 -6.13 2.41 -20.78
C ASP A 63 -7.33 2.99 -20.06
N THR A 64 -7.32 4.33 -19.88
CA THR A 64 -8.39 5.07 -19.23
C THR A 64 -9.74 4.82 -19.90
N GLU A 65 -9.77 4.58 -21.19
CA GLU A 65 -11.01 4.28 -21.92
C GLU A 65 -11.53 2.86 -21.60
N GLN A 66 -10.62 1.85 -21.50
CA GLN A 66 -11.03 0.50 -21.08
C GLN A 66 -11.51 0.50 -19.62
N TRP A 67 -10.91 1.34 -18.77
CA TRP A 67 -11.33 1.46 -17.38
C TRP A 67 -12.69 2.16 -17.29
N LYS A 68 -12.92 3.23 -18.05
CA LYS A 68 -14.22 3.88 -18.17
C LYS A 68 -15.32 2.93 -18.66
N GLN A 69 -15.01 2.09 -19.65
CA GLN A 69 -15.94 1.07 -20.16
C GLN A 69 -16.26 -0.01 -19.12
N LYS A 70 -15.26 -0.46 -18.35
CA LYS A 70 -15.45 -1.46 -17.29
C LYS A 70 -16.22 -0.94 -16.09
N ILE A 71 -16.06 0.33 -15.74
CA ILE A 71 -16.65 0.93 -14.54
C ILE A 71 -18.09 1.39 -14.83
N GLY A 72 -18.46 1.53 -16.11
CA GLY A 72 -19.76 2.09 -16.50
C GLY A 72 -19.90 3.56 -16.08
N ILE A 73 -20.12 4.44 -17.02
CA ILE A 73 -20.15 5.92 -16.81
C ILE A 73 -21.23 6.36 -15.81
N GLU A 74 -22.18 5.49 -15.46
CA GLU A 74 -23.34 5.83 -14.63
C GLU A 74 -23.13 5.71 -13.11
N SER A 75 -22.16 4.91 -12.63
CA SER A 75 -21.84 4.82 -11.21
C SER A 75 -20.41 4.35 -10.96
N PHE A 76 -19.59 5.19 -10.32
CA PHE A 76 -18.26 4.82 -9.85
C PHE A 76 -18.40 3.84 -8.69
N ASP A 77 -18.04 2.56 -8.91
CA ASP A 77 -17.88 1.59 -7.83
C ASP A 77 -16.41 1.45 -7.44
N SER A 78 -16.07 1.99 -6.30
CA SER A 78 -14.70 1.99 -5.79
C SER A 78 -14.15 0.57 -5.55
N ASN A 79 -14.97 -0.42 -5.17
CA ASN A 79 -14.52 -1.78 -4.93
C ASN A 79 -14.04 -2.43 -6.24
N SER A 80 -14.84 -2.34 -7.29
CA SER A 80 -14.48 -2.85 -8.62
C SER A 80 -13.22 -2.18 -9.16
N VAL A 81 -13.04 -0.89 -8.89
CA VAL A 81 -11.84 -0.13 -9.29
C VAL A 81 -10.61 -0.63 -8.56
N PHE A 82 -10.65 -0.79 -7.22
CA PHE A 82 -9.52 -1.29 -6.46
C PHE A 82 -9.16 -2.73 -6.85
N ASP A 83 -10.14 -3.60 -7.05
CA ASP A 83 -9.91 -4.96 -7.55
C ASP A 83 -9.27 -4.97 -8.93
N SER A 84 -9.72 -4.10 -9.82
CA SER A 84 -9.15 -3.96 -11.16
C SER A 84 -7.70 -3.45 -11.10
N ILE A 85 -7.39 -2.48 -10.23
CA ILE A 85 -6.01 -2.01 -10.00
C ILE A 85 -5.13 -3.13 -9.45
N PHE A 86 -5.63 -3.93 -8.52
CA PHE A 86 -4.85 -5.05 -8.00
C PHE A 86 -4.47 -6.04 -9.11
N LYS A 87 -5.44 -6.41 -9.95
CA LYS A 87 -5.28 -7.39 -11.04
C LYS A 87 -4.50 -6.84 -12.23
N ALA A 88 -4.45 -5.52 -12.41
CA ALA A 88 -3.76 -4.90 -13.52
C ALA A 88 -2.25 -5.18 -13.50
N PRO A 89 -1.62 -5.42 -14.67
CA PRO A 89 -0.18 -5.62 -14.79
C PRO A 89 0.59 -4.30 -14.68
N VAL A 90 0.31 -3.55 -13.63
CA VAL A 90 0.94 -2.26 -13.32
C VAL A 90 1.58 -2.31 -11.94
N VAL A 91 2.71 -1.64 -11.80
CA VAL A 91 3.37 -1.52 -10.50
C VAL A 91 2.55 -0.59 -9.62
N LYS A 92 2.26 -1.02 -8.41
CA LYS A 92 1.59 -0.24 -7.38
C LYS A 92 2.36 -0.32 -6.08
N SER A 93 2.39 0.75 -5.33
CA SER A 93 3.15 0.83 -4.08
C SER A 93 2.39 1.58 -3.01
N LEU A 94 2.33 1.01 -1.83
CA LEU A 94 1.87 1.65 -0.62
C LEU A 94 3.10 2.07 0.21
N SER A 95 3.24 3.36 0.45
CA SER A 95 4.23 3.93 1.35
C SER A 95 3.59 4.20 2.69
N ILE A 96 4.17 3.66 3.75
CA ILE A 96 3.75 3.86 5.15
C ILE A 96 4.90 4.53 5.88
N ILE A 97 4.66 5.70 6.46
CA ILE A 97 5.67 6.46 7.19
C ILE A 97 5.25 6.55 8.65
N LEU A 98 6.07 6.01 9.54
CA LEU A 98 5.77 6.02 10.96
C LEU A 98 5.90 7.44 11.53
N VAL A 99 4.89 7.89 12.27
CA VAL A 99 4.90 9.19 12.96
C VAL A 99 5.29 9.07 14.44
N ARG A 100 5.62 7.86 14.87
CA ARG A 100 6.12 7.52 16.21
C ARG A 100 6.89 6.20 16.15
N ASP A 101 7.67 5.91 17.20
CA ASP A 101 8.33 4.61 17.36
C ASP A 101 7.29 3.51 17.51
N VAL A 102 7.52 2.38 16.80
CA VAL A 102 6.67 1.18 16.86
C VAL A 102 7.58 -0.04 16.90
N ASP A 103 7.30 -0.96 17.80
CA ASP A 103 7.93 -2.27 17.78
C ASP A 103 7.47 -3.08 16.56
N GLY A 104 8.40 -3.73 15.88
CA GLY A 104 8.12 -4.48 14.64
C GLY A 104 7.12 -5.63 14.84
N LYS A 105 7.14 -6.29 16.02
CA LYS A 105 6.15 -7.31 16.37
C LYS A 105 4.74 -6.71 16.47
N THR A 106 4.61 -5.53 17.10
CA THR A 106 3.33 -4.82 17.20
C THR A 106 2.83 -4.41 15.81
N PHE A 107 3.73 -3.90 14.96
CA PHE A 107 3.38 -3.51 13.59
C PHE A 107 2.89 -4.70 12.77
N VAL A 108 3.63 -5.81 12.77
CA VAL A 108 3.27 -6.98 11.97
C VAL A 108 2.03 -7.69 12.49
N ASN A 109 1.81 -7.74 13.81
CA ASN A 109 0.61 -8.33 14.38
C ASN A 109 -0.66 -7.60 13.92
N ALA A 110 -0.62 -6.27 13.87
CA ALA A 110 -1.76 -5.49 13.37
C ALA A 110 -2.10 -5.82 11.92
N LEU A 111 -1.10 -6.10 11.06
CA LEU A 111 -1.33 -6.52 9.68
C LEU A 111 -1.73 -7.99 9.58
N ASN A 112 -1.20 -8.86 10.44
CA ASN A 112 -1.63 -10.27 10.52
C ASN A 112 -3.11 -10.41 10.86
N ASP A 113 -3.64 -9.57 11.76
CA ASP A 113 -5.06 -9.57 12.11
C ASP A 113 -5.95 -9.26 10.88
N VAL A 114 -5.44 -8.46 9.96
CA VAL A 114 -6.12 -8.14 8.70
C VAL A 114 -6.08 -9.33 7.76
N ILE A 115 -4.90 -9.92 7.56
CA ILE A 115 -4.68 -11.07 6.69
C ILE A 115 -5.51 -12.27 7.16
N ALA A 116 -5.53 -12.52 8.47
CA ALA A 116 -6.26 -13.65 9.08
C ALA A 116 -7.79 -13.59 8.87
N ARG A 117 -8.35 -12.43 8.54
CA ARG A 117 -9.76 -12.31 8.17
C ARG A 117 -10.07 -13.03 6.86
N GLN A 118 -9.12 -13.09 5.94
CA GLN A 118 -9.28 -13.67 4.62
C GLN A 118 -8.66 -15.07 4.50
N ILE A 119 -7.51 -15.29 5.15
CA ILE A 119 -6.79 -16.55 5.10
C ILE A 119 -6.94 -17.27 6.44
N LYS A 120 -7.95 -18.16 6.54
CA LYS A 120 -8.22 -18.91 7.77
C LYS A 120 -7.42 -20.21 7.88
N ASN A 121 -7.19 -20.87 6.75
CA ASN A 121 -6.48 -22.15 6.65
C ASN A 121 -5.43 -22.02 5.53
N PRO A 122 -4.27 -21.41 5.82
CA PRO A 122 -3.24 -21.22 4.82
C PRO A 122 -2.67 -22.56 4.35
N ASN A 123 -2.40 -22.67 3.06
CA ASN A 123 -1.62 -23.77 2.50
C ASN A 123 -0.10 -23.53 2.74
N ALA A 124 0.74 -24.50 2.38
CA ALA A 124 2.19 -24.44 2.63
C ALA A 124 2.88 -23.22 1.97
N GLU A 125 2.44 -22.79 0.79
CA GLU A 125 2.95 -21.60 0.11
C GLU A 125 2.55 -20.32 0.84
N GLU A 126 1.29 -20.24 1.26
CA GLU A 126 0.75 -19.12 2.02
C GLU A 126 1.42 -19.02 3.40
N GLU A 127 1.62 -20.15 4.11
CA GLU A 127 2.34 -20.21 5.39
C GLU A 127 3.78 -19.71 5.24
N SER A 128 4.49 -20.16 4.21
CA SER A 128 5.85 -19.70 3.90
C SER A 128 5.90 -18.19 3.63
N SER A 129 4.94 -17.69 2.87
CA SER A 129 4.83 -16.27 2.53
C SER A 129 4.48 -15.42 3.76
N LEU A 130 3.56 -15.89 4.61
CA LEU A 130 3.21 -15.26 5.89
C LEU A 130 4.39 -15.22 6.85
N SER A 131 5.13 -16.33 6.96
CA SER A 131 6.34 -16.42 7.78
C SER A 131 7.41 -15.43 7.29
N THR A 132 7.64 -15.34 5.98
CA THR A 132 8.57 -14.38 5.38
C THR A 132 8.14 -12.96 5.70
N PHE A 133 6.85 -12.64 5.54
CA PHE A 133 6.29 -11.33 5.88
C PHE A 133 6.53 -10.98 7.36
N GLN A 134 6.21 -11.89 8.27
CA GLN A 134 6.38 -11.68 9.70
C GLN A 134 7.85 -11.49 10.09
N ASN A 135 8.72 -12.37 9.61
CA ASN A 135 10.15 -12.34 9.92
C ASN A 135 10.84 -11.06 9.43
N THR A 136 10.30 -10.41 8.39
CA THR A 136 10.81 -9.14 7.89
C THR A 136 10.73 -8.02 8.95
N PHE A 137 9.76 -8.07 9.85
CA PHE A 137 9.54 -7.05 10.88
C PHE A 137 9.97 -7.49 12.28
N LEU A 138 9.98 -8.78 12.57
CA LEU A 138 10.34 -9.30 13.90
C LEU A 138 11.75 -8.87 14.31
N GLY A 139 11.89 -8.42 15.56
CA GLY A 139 13.16 -7.96 16.13
C GLY A 139 13.59 -6.56 15.69
N ARG A 140 12.83 -5.91 14.79
CA ARG A 140 13.12 -4.51 14.40
C ARG A 140 12.44 -3.53 15.37
N ASN A 141 13.17 -2.49 15.74
CA ASN A 141 12.60 -1.33 16.42
C ASN A 141 12.40 -0.21 15.40
N LEU A 142 11.18 -0.10 14.88
CA LEU A 142 10.85 0.83 13.81
C LEU A 142 10.70 2.23 14.42
N LYS A 143 11.63 3.11 14.12
CA LYS A 143 11.67 4.48 14.64
C LYS A 143 10.69 5.40 13.94
N GLN A 144 10.32 6.48 14.60
CA GLN A 144 9.62 7.59 13.95
C GLN A 144 10.41 8.04 12.70
N GLY A 145 9.69 8.25 11.59
CA GLY A 145 10.27 8.58 10.28
C GLY A 145 10.64 7.37 9.44
N THR A 146 10.64 6.15 10.01
CA THR A 146 10.81 4.92 9.20
C THR A 146 9.74 4.85 8.13
N SER A 147 10.16 4.59 6.91
CA SER A 147 9.30 4.37 5.75
C SER A 147 9.27 2.90 5.39
N ILE A 148 8.07 2.35 5.25
CA ILE A 148 7.81 0.97 4.85
C ILE A 148 7.10 1.03 3.51
N TYR A 149 7.61 0.28 2.54
CA TYR A 149 7.05 0.21 1.19
C TYR A 149 6.58 -1.22 0.93
N LEU A 150 5.31 -1.35 0.59
CA LEU A 150 4.72 -2.56 0.03
C LEU A 150 4.51 -2.31 -1.46
N THR A 151 5.29 -2.97 -2.31
CA THR A 151 5.27 -2.73 -3.76
C THR A 151 4.84 -3.99 -4.49
N TRP A 152 3.63 -4.00 -5.03
CA TRP A 152 3.10 -5.07 -5.87
C TRP A 152 3.57 -4.85 -7.30
N LEU A 153 4.44 -5.73 -7.78
CA LEU A 153 4.90 -5.77 -9.18
C LEU A 153 3.83 -6.41 -10.07
N GLU A 154 3.23 -7.47 -9.55
CA GLU A 154 2.12 -8.24 -10.10
C GLU A 154 1.34 -8.87 -8.92
N PRO A 155 0.14 -9.43 -9.13
CA PRO A 155 -0.64 -10.03 -8.03
C PRO A 155 0.12 -11.08 -7.22
N SER A 156 0.92 -11.92 -7.88
CA SER A 156 1.70 -13.00 -7.24
C SER A 156 3.03 -12.54 -6.64
N ARG A 157 3.41 -11.26 -6.81
CA ARG A 157 4.74 -10.80 -6.44
C ARG A 157 4.74 -9.43 -5.79
N MET A 158 5.06 -9.38 -4.52
CA MET A 158 5.17 -8.14 -3.74
C MET A 158 6.55 -8.02 -3.11
N LEU A 159 7.12 -6.82 -3.16
CA LEU A 159 8.38 -6.46 -2.49
C LEU A 159 8.10 -5.65 -1.23
N ILE A 160 8.89 -5.90 -0.19
CA ILE A 160 8.90 -5.13 1.05
C ILE A 160 10.25 -4.43 1.16
N SER A 161 10.21 -3.12 1.42
CA SER A 161 11.41 -2.33 1.70
C SER A 161 11.18 -1.47 2.93
N ILE A 162 12.15 -1.43 3.84
CA ILE A 162 12.10 -0.66 5.08
C ILE A 162 13.30 0.27 5.09
N SER A 163 13.06 1.57 5.26
CA SER A 163 14.11 2.59 5.22
C SER A 163 13.94 3.61 6.34
N GLU A 164 14.98 3.83 7.11
CA GLU A 164 15.01 4.88 8.13
C GLU A 164 15.23 6.28 7.53
N ASN A 165 15.78 6.35 6.31
CA ASN A 165 16.14 7.59 5.63
C ASN A 165 15.17 7.98 4.49
N GLN A 166 13.98 7.39 4.45
CA GLN A 166 12.95 7.65 3.43
C GLN A 166 13.37 7.35 1.98
N ASP A 167 14.54 6.77 1.77
CA ASP A 167 15.01 6.31 0.47
C ASP A 167 15.18 4.79 0.52
N PRO A 168 14.26 4.00 -0.10
CA PRO A 168 14.38 2.55 -0.14
C PRO A 168 15.57 2.18 -1.02
N SER A 169 16.72 1.90 -0.39
CA SER A 169 17.94 1.53 -1.08
C SER A 169 18.00 0.03 -1.41
N GLN A 170 17.20 -0.78 -0.73
CA GLN A 170 17.21 -2.23 -0.85
C GLN A 170 15.81 -2.85 -0.68
N VAL A 171 15.68 -4.08 -1.14
CA VAL A 171 14.52 -4.94 -0.88
C VAL A 171 14.86 -5.80 0.35
N ASP A 172 14.03 -5.74 1.38
CA ASP A 172 14.17 -6.53 2.60
C ASP A 172 13.55 -7.93 2.45
N ALA A 173 12.44 -8.03 1.72
CA ALA A 173 11.78 -9.30 1.44
C ALA A 173 10.97 -9.27 0.16
N GLU A 174 10.69 -10.46 -0.37
CA GLU A 174 9.79 -10.71 -1.49
C GLU A 174 8.73 -11.74 -1.07
N ILE A 175 7.45 -11.42 -1.29
CA ILE A 175 6.31 -12.28 -1.01
C ILE A 175 5.76 -12.81 -2.33
N LYS A 176 5.75 -14.15 -2.46
CA LYS A 176 5.39 -14.87 -3.70
C LYS A 176 4.07 -15.64 -3.56
N SER A 177 3.05 -15.00 -3.00
CA SER A 177 1.71 -15.58 -2.89
C SER A 177 0.66 -14.55 -3.29
N ALA A 178 -0.11 -14.86 -4.32
CA ALA A 178 -1.19 -13.97 -4.78
C ALA A 178 -2.26 -13.77 -3.70
N THR A 179 -2.57 -14.81 -2.94
CA THR A 179 -3.56 -14.77 -1.85
C THR A 179 -3.10 -13.85 -0.71
N VAL A 180 -1.84 -14.00 -0.26
CA VAL A 180 -1.28 -13.14 0.81
C VAL A 180 -1.16 -11.70 0.34
N ASN A 181 -0.72 -11.49 -0.89
CA ASN A 181 -0.60 -10.16 -1.49
C ASN A 181 -1.95 -9.47 -1.62
N TYR A 182 -2.98 -10.22 -2.04
CA TYR A 182 -4.35 -9.71 -2.12
C TYR A 182 -4.91 -9.39 -0.74
N ALA A 183 -4.73 -10.26 0.25
CA ALA A 183 -5.22 -10.04 1.61
C ALA A 183 -4.62 -8.78 2.25
N LEU A 184 -3.32 -8.52 2.02
CA LEU A 184 -2.69 -7.26 2.44
C LEU A 184 -3.26 -6.05 1.70
N TYR A 185 -3.43 -6.14 0.38
CA TYR A 185 -3.99 -5.06 -0.42
C TYR A 185 -5.43 -4.73 0.00
N ASP A 186 -6.28 -5.74 0.12
CA ASP A 186 -7.67 -5.62 0.55
C ASP A 186 -7.79 -5.05 1.98
N GLY A 187 -6.81 -5.36 2.83
CA GLY A 187 -6.72 -4.76 4.16
C GLY A 187 -6.62 -3.23 4.16
N PHE A 188 -6.14 -2.62 3.09
CA PHE A 188 -6.09 -1.16 2.93
C PHE A 188 -7.22 -0.62 2.03
N PHE A 189 -7.65 -1.38 1.02
CA PHE A 189 -8.54 -0.89 -0.04
C PHE A 189 -9.87 -1.62 -0.14
N GLY A 190 -10.08 -2.70 0.62
CA GLY A 190 -11.32 -3.45 0.66
C GLY A 190 -12.42 -2.82 1.51
N ASN A 191 -13.43 -3.62 1.84
CA ASN A 191 -14.65 -3.17 2.53
C ASN A 191 -14.45 -2.81 4.01
N SER A 192 -13.38 -3.30 4.65
CA SER A 192 -13.05 -3.04 6.06
C SER A 192 -11.60 -2.57 6.19
N PRO A 193 -11.25 -1.41 5.61
CA PRO A 193 -9.87 -0.96 5.52
C PRO A 193 -9.30 -0.56 6.87
N VAL A 194 -8.02 -0.85 7.09
CA VAL A 194 -7.27 -0.40 8.29
C VAL A 194 -7.05 1.11 8.29
N SER A 195 -7.14 1.75 7.13
CA SER A 195 -7.06 3.20 6.94
C SER A 195 -8.22 3.69 6.08
N PRO A 196 -9.41 3.93 6.66
CA PRO A 196 -10.58 4.40 5.91
C PRO A 196 -10.33 5.71 5.15
N SER A 197 -9.55 6.61 5.73
CA SER A 197 -9.20 7.89 5.09
C SER A 197 -8.28 7.71 3.87
N LEU A 198 -7.32 6.79 3.91
CA LEU A 198 -6.50 6.42 2.76
C LEU A 198 -7.39 5.91 1.61
N ARG A 199 -8.25 4.93 1.92
CA ARG A 199 -9.16 4.37 0.94
C ARG A 199 -10.08 5.42 0.33
N SER A 200 -10.70 6.25 1.17
CA SER A 200 -11.63 7.30 0.71
C SER A 200 -10.93 8.34 -0.17
N SER A 201 -9.77 8.86 0.24
CA SER A 201 -9.04 9.85 -0.56
C SER A 201 -8.51 9.26 -1.87
N THR A 202 -8.09 7.99 -1.86
CA THR A 202 -7.68 7.29 -3.08
C THR A 202 -8.86 7.10 -4.02
N ALA A 203 -10.02 6.69 -3.52
CA ALA A 203 -11.23 6.53 -4.32
C ALA A 203 -11.66 7.86 -4.99
N GLN A 204 -11.67 8.96 -4.24
CA GLN A 204 -12.01 10.29 -4.76
C GLN A 204 -11.07 10.75 -5.89
N LEU A 205 -9.77 10.50 -5.74
CA LEU A 205 -8.81 10.83 -6.79
C LEU A 205 -8.95 9.95 -8.02
N LEU A 206 -9.19 8.65 -7.84
CA LEU A 206 -9.46 7.74 -8.96
C LEU A 206 -10.75 8.14 -9.69
N GLU A 207 -11.82 8.46 -8.95
CA GLU A 207 -13.05 8.97 -9.53
C GLU A 207 -12.79 10.23 -10.36
N ALA A 208 -12.10 11.22 -9.81
CA ALA A 208 -11.77 12.45 -10.52
C ALA A 208 -10.88 12.24 -11.76
N LEU A 209 -10.06 11.21 -11.79
CA LEU A 209 -9.23 10.86 -12.95
C LEU A 209 -10.01 10.09 -14.02
N LEU A 210 -10.94 9.23 -13.61
CA LEU A 210 -11.68 8.35 -14.49
C LEU A 210 -12.96 9.01 -15.04
N THR A 211 -13.47 10.07 -14.41
CA THR A 211 -14.67 10.79 -14.85
C THR A 211 -14.38 12.04 -15.69
N LYS A 212 -13.11 12.34 -15.94
CA LYS A 212 -12.67 13.38 -16.88
C LYS A 212 -12.54 12.82 -18.30
#